data_4c31529765da0cfc85e0cf71425f62fb
#
_entry.id   4c31529765da0cfc85e0cf71425f62fb
#
_cell.length_a   1.000
_cell.length_b   1.000
_cell.length_c   1.000
_cell.angle_alpha   90.00
_cell.angle_beta   90.00
_cell.angle_gamma   90.00
#
_symmetry.space_group_name_H-M   'P 1'
#
loop_
_entity.id
_entity.type
_entity.pdbx_description
1 polymer ?
#
loop_
_entity_poly.entity_id
_entity_poly.type
_entity_poly.pdbx_seq_one_letter_code
_entity_poly.pdbx_strand_id
1 'polypeptide(L)'
;MKKYILGIGIVIIIIIIFALIISINREKFNTNSDKVEVMSQTKNKVYYIYTYIDEEIKNNSSIQMISTELENEYTPKFMLNNAEAIALVTIIDLDGASMEYGPFGMTYGKALVNNVIKGNINSGDVIEYIKPGGTISVSQYDKYDAPASVQKRDYLAKKAGIVIDKEHTYINFKFENDIELEAGKTYLVYLNYVRNYDKYEIIGLGNGIREINVPRATKTVTTTSFNIDELQVKNNKTGEWESLNTYVQKNITKLDEWL
;
A
#
# COMPACT_ATOMS: atom_id res chain seq x y z
N MET A 1 32.95 17.52 -18.17
CA MET A 1 31.95 18.60 -18.19
C MET A 1 30.60 18.24 -18.81
N LYS A 2 30.48 17.53 -19.95
CA LYS A 2 29.17 17.20 -20.56
C LYS A 2 28.22 16.32 -19.72
N LYS A 3 28.73 15.42 -18.86
CA LYS A 3 27.88 14.54 -18.00
C LYS A 3 27.19 15.29 -16.84
N TYR A 4 27.76 16.38 -16.36
CA TYR A 4 27.17 17.21 -15.30
C TYR A 4 26.04 18.11 -15.81
N ILE A 5 26.09 18.51 -17.08
CA ILE A 5 25.04 19.34 -17.70
C ILE A 5 23.77 18.55 -17.92
N LEU A 6 23.87 17.25 -18.23
CA LEU A 6 22.71 16.37 -18.41
C LEU A 6 21.95 16.13 -17.09
N GLY A 7 22.69 15.91 -15.99
CA GLY A 7 22.08 15.73 -14.66
C GLY A 7 21.34 16.97 -14.13
N ILE A 8 21.89 18.15 -14.39
CA ILE A 8 21.29 19.44 -14.02
C ILE A 8 20.00 19.69 -14.83
N GLY A 9 19.97 19.30 -16.11
CA GLY A 9 18.79 19.43 -16.97
C GLY A 9 17.61 18.60 -16.50
N ILE A 10 17.83 17.37 -16.05
CA ILE A 10 16.78 16.48 -15.56
C ILE A 10 16.18 17.02 -14.26
N VAL A 11 16.99 17.50 -13.34
CA VAL A 11 16.51 18.09 -12.07
C VAL A 11 15.67 19.34 -12.32
N ILE A 12 16.05 20.19 -13.28
CA ILE A 12 15.29 21.39 -13.63
C ILE A 12 13.93 21.03 -14.25
N ILE A 13 13.86 20.00 -15.07
CA ILE A 13 12.61 19.55 -15.68
C ILE A 13 11.63 19.02 -14.59
N ILE A 14 12.13 18.26 -13.63
CA ILE A 14 11.32 17.79 -12.50
C ILE A 14 10.77 18.96 -11.68
N ILE A 15 11.57 19.98 -11.41
CA ILE A 15 11.16 21.18 -10.67
C ILE A 15 10.11 21.99 -11.45
N ILE A 16 10.23 22.09 -12.77
CA ILE A 16 9.27 22.82 -13.61
C ILE A 16 7.91 22.10 -13.66
N ILE A 17 7.91 20.77 -13.75
CA ILE A 17 6.68 19.97 -13.70
C ILE A 17 6.00 20.14 -12.33
N PHE A 18 6.75 20.16 -11.24
CA PHE A 18 6.25 20.44 -9.90
C PHE A 18 5.58 21.82 -9.80
N ALA A 19 6.20 22.86 -10.36
CA ALA A 19 5.69 24.22 -10.34
C ALA A 19 4.39 24.39 -11.14
N LEU A 20 4.27 23.71 -12.29
CA LEU A 20 3.08 23.74 -13.13
C LEU A 20 1.90 23.08 -12.44
N ILE A 21 2.11 21.97 -11.73
CA ILE A 21 1.04 21.28 -10.97
C ILE A 21 0.53 22.14 -9.81
N ILE A 22 1.42 22.83 -9.08
CA ILE A 22 1.07 23.73 -7.97
C ILE A 22 0.31 24.97 -8.47
N SER A 23 0.65 25.49 -9.63
CA SER A 23 0.02 26.70 -10.20
C SER A 23 -1.45 26.47 -10.61
N ILE A 24 -1.78 25.26 -11.06
CA ILE A 24 -3.12 24.91 -11.53
C ILE A 24 -4.11 24.69 -10.38
N ASN A 25 -3.62 24.30 -9.19
CA ASN A 25 -4.48 23.85 -8.07
C ASN A 25 -4.78 24.90 -6.99
N ARG A 26 -4.35 26.16 -7.15
CA ARG A 26 -4.53 27.21 -6.12
C ARG A 26 -5.99 27.66 -5.87
N GLU A 27 -6.94 27.32 -6.70
CA GLU A 27 -8.31 27.86 -6.62
C GLU A 27 -9.36 26.91 -6.03
N LYS A 28 -9.03 25.68 -5.63
CA LYS A 28 -10.05 24.68 -5.24
C LYS A 28 -9.95 24.07 -3.85
N PHE A 29 -9.06 24.52 -2.97
CA PHE A 29 -9.00 23.97 -1.62
C PHE A 29 -10.04 24.61 -0.69
N ASN A 30 -11.26 24.19 -0.84
CA ASN A 30 -12.30 24.31 0.18
C ASN A 30 -13.25 23.13 0.01
N THR A 31 -12.81 21.93 0.40
CA THR A 31 -13.70 20.78 0.39
C THR A 31 -13.61 20.03 1.71
N ASN A 32 -14.78 19.86 2.30
CA ASN A 32 -15.04 18.95 3.39
C ASN A 32 -14.56 17.55 2.98
N SER A 33 -13.60 17.01 3.71
CA SER A 33 -13.28 15.60 3.62
C SER A 33 -14.47 14.83 4.19
N ASP A 34 -15.38 14.41 3.34
CA ASP A 34 -16.41 13.44 3.71
C ASP A 34 -15.71 12.11 3.98
N LYS A 35 -15.35 11.91 5.24
CA LYS A 35 -14.98 10.59 5.73
C LYS A 35 -16.19 9.70 5.54
N VAL A 36 -16.11 8.77 4.59
CA VAL A 36 -17.14 7.73 4.45
C VAL A 36 -16.97 6.76 5.63
N GLU A 37 -17.70 7.05 6.70
CA GLU A 37 -17.75 6.21 7.88
C GLU A 37 -18.83 5.15 7.67
N VAL A 38 -18.42 3.92 7.34
CA VAL A 38 -19.35 2.79 7.28
C VAL A 38 -19.33 2.08 8.63
N MET A 39 -20.35 2.30 9.44
CA MET A 39 -20.54 1.57 10.71
C MET A 39 -21.12 0.19 10.44
N SER A 40 -20.40 -0.85 10.84
CA SER A 40 -20.92 -2.21 10.93
C SER A 40 -20.86 -2.69 12.38
N GLN A 41 -22.01 -3.12 12.91
CA GLN A 41 -22.10 -3.67 14.28
C GLN A 41 -22.34 -5.16 14.24
N THR A 42 -21.45 -5.96 14.84
CA THR A 42 -21.72 -7.36 15.18
C THR A 42 -21.09 -7.70 16.53
N LYS A 43 -21.90 -8.27 17.44
CA LYS A 43 -21.48 -8.80 18.75
C LYS A 43 -20.50 -7.89 19.53
N ASN A 44 -20.86 -6.64 19.78
CA ASN A 44 -20.10 -5.66 20.58
C ASN A 44 -18.75 -5.19 20.01
N LYS A 45 -18.42 -5.48 18.74
CA LYS A 45 -17.28 -4.87 18.05
C LYS A 45 -17.79 -3.93 16.94
N VAL A 46 -17.33 -2.70 16.98
CA VAL A 46 -17.59 -1.69 15.94
C VAL A 46 -16.31 -1.55 15.15
N TYR A 47 -16.40 -1.77 13.84
CA TYR A 47 -15.29 -1.54 12.92
C TYR A 47 -15.58 -0.29 12.10
N TYR A 48 -14.60 0.60 12.01
CA TYR A 48 -14.67 1.80 11.19
C TYR A 48 -13.85 1.57 9.93
N ILE A 49 -14.46 1.76 8.78
CA ILE A 49 -13.77 1.69 7.49
C ILE A 49 -13.55 3.12 7.02
N TYR A 50 -12.30 3.51 6.90
CA TYR A 50 -11.95 4.81 6.35
C TYR A 50 -10.60 4.76 5.62
N THR A 51 -10.44 5.70 4.71
CA THR A 51 -9.20 5.91 3.98
C THR A 51 -8.57 7.21 4.47
N TYR A 52 -7.29 7.17 4.81
CA TYR A 52 -6.56 8.31 5.40
C TYR A 52 -6.34 9.47 4.44
N ILE A 53 -6.45 9.21 3.16
CA ILE A 53 -6.19 10.21 2.13
C ILE A 53 -7.35 10.27 1.15
N ASP A 54 -7.72 11.49 0.83
CA ASP A 54 -8.71 11.80 -0.17
C ASP A 54 -8.20 11.42 -1.57
N GLU A 55 -9.09 10.94 -2.44
CA GLU A 55 -8.79 10.59 -3.82
C GLU A 55 -8.25 11.79 -4.62
N GLU A 56 -8.70 13.01 -4.31
CA GLU A 56 -8.19 14.23 -4.95
C GLU A 56 -6.71 14.46 -4.59
N ILE A 57 -6.33 14.31 -3.32
CA ILE A 57 -4.94 14.40 -2.87
C ILE A 57 -4.10 13.33 -3.55
N LYS A 58 -4.60 12.09 -3.61
CA LYS A 58 -3.94 10.96 -4.24
C LYS A 58 -3.69 11.22 -5.73
N ASN A 59 -4.69 11.73 -6.44
CA ASN A 59 -4.60 12.02 -7.87
C ASN A 59 -3.71 13.22 -8.20
N ASN A 60 -3.56 14.16 -7.26
CA ASN A 60 -2.74 15.37 -7.41
C ASN A 60 -1.34 15.23 -6.82
N SER A 61 -1.02 14.10 -6.18
CA SER A 61 0.31 13.87 -5.64
C SER A 61 1.35 13.60 -6.74
N SER A 62 2.61 13.99 -6.49
CA SER A 62 3.71 13.60 -7.35
C SER A 62 3.98 12.11 -7.21
N ILE A 63 3.89 11.38 -8.31
CA ILE A 63 4.15 9.95 -8.32
C ILE A 63 5.65 9.70 -8.39
N GLN A 64 6.19 9.03 -7.38
CA GLN A 64 7.54 8.49 -7.37
C GLN A 64 7.46 6.99 -7.71
N MET A 65 7.70 6.65 -8.97
CA MET A 65 7.79 5.25 -9.39
C MET A 65 9.10 4.66 -8.90
N ILE A 66 9.00 3.54 -8.21
CA ILE A 66 10.15 2.75 -7.78
C ILE A 66 10.17 1.50 -8.66
N SER A 67 11.06 1.50 -9.63
CA SER A 67 11.37 0.30 -10.40
C SER A 67 12.27 -0.58 -9.56
N THR A 68 11.84 -1.80 -9.28
CA THR A 68 12.60 -2.77 -8.52
C THR A 68 12.78 -4.03 -9.36
N GLU A 69 14.01 -4.53 -9.42
CA GLU A 69 14.26 -5.88 -9.93
C GLU A 69 13.73 -6.97 -8.98
N LEU A 70 13.23 -6.54 -7.80
CA LEU A 70 12.72 -7.41 -6.72
C LEU A 70 11.53 -8.29 -7.15
N GLU A 71 10.78 -7.93 -8.19
CA GLU A 71 9.69 -8.78 -8.69
C GLU A 71 10.16 -10.18 -9.11
N ASN A 72 11.36 -10.28 -9.67
CA ASN A 72 11.94 -11.56 -10.06
C ASN A 72 12.36 -12.40 -8.84
N GLU A 73 12.60 -11.76 -7.70
CA GLU A 73 12.95 -12.41 -6.44
C GLU A 73 11.72 -12.91 -5.69
N TYR A 74 10.57 -12.21 -5.80
CA TYR A 74 9.31 -12.60 -5.15
C TYR A 74 8.56 -13.71 -5.91
N THR A 75 9.25 -14.83 -6.15
CA THR A 75 8.58 -16.01 -6.72
C THR A 75 7.59 -16.62 -5.71
N PRO A 76 6.55 -17.35 -6.16
CA PRO A 76 5.65 -18.05 -5.24
C PRO A 76 6.40 -18.94 -4.22
N LYS A 77 7.46 -19.61 -4.64
CA LYS A 77 8.30 -20.43 -3.76
C LYS A 77 9.05 -19.58 -2.73
N PHE A 78 9.61 -18.44 -3.13
CA PHE A 78 10.28 -17.52 -2.21
C PHE A 78 9.30 -17.03 -1.14
N MET A 79 8.11 -16.55 -1.55
CA MET A 79 7.11 -16.05 -0.63
C MET A 79 6.60 -17.11 0.33
N LEU A 80 6.35 -18.33 -0.19
CA LEU A 80 5.93 -19.47 0.64
C LEU A 80 6.94 -19.82 1.73
N ASN A 81 8.25 -19.77 1.38
CA ASN A 81 9.34 -20.08 2.31
C ASN A 81 9.58 -18.96 3.34
N ASN A 82 9.34 -17.72 2.97
CA ASN A 82 9.65 -16.56 3.79
C ASN A 82 8.46 -15.99 4.53
N ALA A 83 7.22 -16.31 4.15
CA ALA A 83 6.04 -15.86 4.86
C ALA A 83 5.83 -16.67 6.15
N GLU A 84 5.71 -15.97 7.27
CA GLU A 84 5.33 -16.55 8.55
C GLU A 84 3.84 -16.93 8.58
N ALA A 85 3.00 -16.17 7.84
CA ALA A 85 1.60 -16.48 7.66
C ALA A 85 1.10 -16.16 6.25
N ILE A 86 0.07 -16.91 5.80
CA ILE A 86 -0.69 -16.65 4.58
C ILE A 86 -2.16 -16.66 4.97
N ALA A 87 -2.85 -15.58 4.68
CA ALA A 87 -4.24 -15.41 5.15
C ALA A 87 -5.11 -14.65 4.15
N LEU A 88 -6.41 -14.82 4.27
CA LEU A 88 -7.40 -13.90 3.73
C LEU A 88 -7.64 -12.81 4.77
N VAL A 89 -7.46 -11.57 4.37
CA VAL A 89 -7.70 -10.41 5.24
C VAL A 89 -8.63 -9.42 4.58
N THR A 90 -9.54 -8.85 5.35
CA THR A 90 -10.33 -7.68 4.91
C THR A 90 -9.70 -6.42 5.49
N ILE A 91 -9.34 -5.48 4.65
CA ILE A 91 -8.79 -4.20 5.09
C ILE A 91 -9.89 -3.43 5.82
N ILE A 92 -9.66 -3.12 7.10
CA ILE A 92 -10.58 -2.33 7.92
C ILE A 92 -10.35 -0.86 7.66
N ASP A 93 -9.10 -0.44 7.76
CA ASP A 93 -8.71 0.95 7.54
C ASP A 93 -7.33 1.07 6.89
N LEU A 94 -7.07 2.26 6.37
CA LEU A 94 -5.82 2.75 5.85
C LEU A 94 -5.48 4.00 6.67
N ASP A 95 -4.77 3.81 7.79
CA ASP A 95 -4.52 4.88 8.77
C ASP A 95 -3.56 5.95 8.24
N GLY A 96 -2.67 5.58 7.33
CA GLY A 96 -1.72 6.51 6.76
C GLY A 96 -0.59 5.84 5.99
N ALA A 97 0.43 6.64 5.71
CA ALA A 97 1.72 6.16 5.27
C ALA A 97 2.84 6.89 6.02
N SER A 98 3.96 6.20 6.24
CA SER A 98 5.11 6.74 6.97
C SER A 98 6.41 6.14 6.43
N MET A 99 7.50 6.89 6.52
CA MET A 99 8.87 6.37 6.32
C MET A 99 9.49 5.80 7.59
N GLU A 100 8.77 5.81 8.71
CA GLU A 100 9.22 5.21 9.96
C GLU A 100 9.46 3.70 9.81
N TYR A 101 8.66 3.06 8.96
CA TYR A 101 8.65 1.60 8.80
C TYR A 101 9.55 1.10 7.67
N GLY A 102 10.19 1.98 6.90
CA GLY A 102 11.05 1.58 5.79
C GLY A 102 11.63 2.76 5.03
N PRO A 103 12.50 2.50 4.04
CA PRO A 103 13.19 3.54 3.27
C PRO A 103 12.30 4.29 2.28
N PHE A 104 11.08 3.85 2.10
CA PHE A 104 10.04 4.44 1.25
C PHE A 104 8.79 4.70 2.08
N GLY A 105 7.81 5.41 1.52
CA GLY A 105 6.51 5.51 2.18
C GLY A 105 5.90 4.11 2.34
N MET A 106 5.65 3.71 3.58
CA MET A 106 4.99 2.45 3.92
C MET A 106 3.56 2.76 4.35
N THR A 107 2.58 2.25 3.61
CA THR A 107 1.17 2.30 4.03
C THR A 107 0.99 1.43 5.27
N TYR A 108 0.22 1.91 6.24
CA TYR A 108 -0.13 1.15 7.44
C TYR A 108 -1.61 1.29 7.78
N GLY A 109 -2.14 0.32 8.50
CA GLY A 109 -3.54 0.28 8.89
C GLY A 109 -3.89 -0.99 9.62
N LYS A 110 -5.18 -1.34 9.61
CA LYS A 110 -5.71 -2.54 10.26
C LYS A 110 -6.45 -3.42 9.29
N ALA A 111 -6.33 -4.72 9.54
CA ALA A 111 -7.02 -5.73 8.75
C ALA A 111 -7.63 -6.81 9.66
N LEU A 112 -8.82 -7.27 9.30
CA LEU A 112 -9.48 -8.43 9.92
C LEU A 112 -8.98 -9.69 9.23
N VAL A 113 -8.44 -10.63 9.97
CA VAL A 113 -8.09 -11.97 9.49
C VAL A 113 -9.38 -12.78 9.34
N ASN A 114 -9.74 -13.12 8.10
CA ASN A 114 -10.93 -13.92 7.82
C ASN A 114 -10.62 -15.42 7.83
N ASN A 115 -9.62 -15.84 7.07
CA ASN A 115 -9.19 -17.23 7.00
C ASN A 115 -7.68 -17.33 7.06
N VAL A 116 -7.17 -18.32 7.75
CA VAL A 116 -5.74 -18.64 7.79
C VAL A 116 -5.47 -19.85 6.91
N ILE A 117 -4.55 -19.71 5.97
CA ILE A 117 -4.11 -20.77 5.06
C ILE A 117 -2.83 -21.41 5.61
N LYS A 118 -1.93 -20.59 6.14
CA LYS A 118 -0.66 -21.01 6.74
C LYS A 118 -0.28 -20.06 7.88
N GLY A 119 0.38 -20.57 8.91
CA GLY A 119 0.98 -19.78 9.99
C GLY A 119 0.17 -19.77 11.28
N ASN A 120 0.67 -18.99 12.25
CA ASN A 120 0.15 -18.97 13.63
C ASN A 120 -0.52 -17.62 13.96
N ILE A 121 -1.57 -17.30 13.19
CA ILE A 121 -2.52 -16.22 13.47
C ILE A 121 -3.92 -16.81 13.51
N ASN A 122 -4.91 -16.10 14.07
CA ASN A 122 -6.26 -16.67 14.20
C ASN A 122 -7.26 -15.93 13.31
N SER A 123 -8.23 -16.69 12.76
CA SER A 123 -9.40 -16.06 12.14
C SER A 123 -10.19 -15.27 13.19
N GLY A 124 -10.56 -14.05 12.82
CA GLY A 124 -11.22 -13.08 13.71
C GLY A 124 -10.26 -12.13 14.41
N ASP A 125 -8.96 -12.35 14.35
CA ASP A 125 -7.97 -11.38 14.85
C ASP A 125 -8.00 -10.12 13.99
N VAL A 126 -7.79 -8.97 14.63
CA VAL A 126 -7.50 -7.71 13.96
C VAL A 126 -6.00 -7.48 14.08
N ILE A 127 -5.31 -7.47 12.96
CA ILE A 127 -3.88 -7.24 12.89
C ILE A 127 -3.59 -5.81 12.42
N GLU A 128 -2.51 -5.23 12.93
CA GLU A 128 -1.91 -4.04 12.35
C GLU A 128 -0.93 -4.45 11.26
N TYR A 129 -0.99 -3.78 10.13
CA TYR A 129 -0.12 -4.11 9.00
C TYR A 129 0.66 -2.91 8.49
N ILE A 130 1.77 -3.20 7.83
CA ILE A 130 2.52 -2.28 6.98
C ILE A 130 2.69 -2.90 5.59
N LYS A 131 2.78 -2.04 4.58
CA LYS A 131 2.96 -2.45 3.18
C LYS A 131 3.82 -1.41 2.47
N PRO A 132 4.82 -1.82 1.66
CA PRO A 132 5.59 -0.92 0.82
C PRO A 132 4.69 -0.10 -0.13
N GLY A 133 5.04 1.16 -0.31
CA GLY A 133 4.26 2.13 -1.09
C GLY A 133 3.27 2.91 -0.26
N GLY A 134 2.94 4.12 -0.71
CA GLY A 134 2.00 4.99 -0.02
C GLY A 134 2.25 6.47 -0.29
N THR A 135 1.30 7.30 0.12
CA THR A 135 1.34 8.74 -0.09
C THR A 135 1.66 9.45 1.21
N ILE A 136 2.74 10.24 1.22
CA ILE A 136 3.18 11.04 2.37
C ILE A 136 3.36 12.50 1.98
N SER A 137 3.24 13.42 2.93
CA SER A 137 3.57 14.83 2.69
C SER A 137 5.08 15.03 2.55
N VAL A 138 5.49 16.08 1.84
CA VAL A 138 6.90 16.47 1.76
C VAL A 138 7.47 16.77 3.15
N SER A 139 6.65 17.30 4.05
CA SER A 139 7.04 17.53 5.44
C SER A 139 7.38 16.22 6.17
N GLN A 140 6.59 15.17 5.97
CA GLN A 140 6.90 13.84 6.52
C GLN A 140 8.14 13.23 5.88
N TYR A 141 8.29 13.36 4.56
CA TYR A 141 9.48 12.89 3.84
C TYR A 141 10.76 13.54 4.37
N ASP A 142 10.74 14.86 4.59
CA ASP A 142 11.88 15.63 5.07
C ASP A 142 12.41 15.20 6.44
N LYS A 143 11.57 14.62 7.28
CA LYS A 143 11.98 14.11 8.61
C LYS A 143 12.94 12.92 8.53
N TYR A 144 12.87 12.16 7.43
CA TYR A 144 13.64 10.93 7.23
C TYR A 144 14.71 11.05 6.14
N ASP A 145 14.67 12.13 5.34
CA ASP A 145 15.67 12.38 4.30
C ASP A 145 16.95 12.99 4.93
N ALA A 146 18.08 12.83 4.26
CA ALA A 146 19.33 13.40 4.71
C ALA A 146 19.24 14.95 4.74
N PRO A 147 19.68 15.61 5.82
CA PRO A 147 19.57 17.07 5.94
C PRO A 147 20.18 17.84 4.76
N ALA A 148 21.26 17.32 4.17
CA ALA A 148 21.88 17.91 3.00
C ALA A 148 21.00 17.85 1.74
N SER A 149 20.22 16.76 1.57
CA SER A 149 19.24 16.60 0.49
C SER A 149 18.10 17.59 0.63
N VAL A 150 17.57 17.72 1.83
CA VAL A 150 16.50 18.68 2.16
C VAL A 150 16.97 20.12 1.87
N GLN A 151 18.14 20.51 2.39
CA GLN A 151 18.71 21.84 2.17
C GLN A 151 18.94 22.12 0.68
N LYS A 152 19.47 21.15 -0.07
CA LYS A 152 19.70 21.29 -1.51
C LYS A 152 18.40 21.50 -2.27
N ARG A 153 17.35 20.73 -1.95
CA ARG A 153 16.03 20.86 -2.57
C ARG A 153 15.43 22.24 -2.27
N ASP A 154 15.44 22.67 -1.00
CA ASP A 154 14.91 23.96 -0.58
C ASP A 154 15.68 25.13 -1.25
N TYR A 155 17.00 25.03 -1.35
CA TYR A 155 17.81 26.00 -2.06
C TYR A 155 17.44 26.09 -3.55
N LEU A 156 17.27 24.94 -4.22
CA LEU A 156 16.91 24.91 -5.64
C LEU A 156 15.51 25.46 -5.89
N ALA A 157 14.54 25.13 -5.03
CA ALA A 157 13.19 25.67 -5.10
C ALA A 157 13.20 27.19 -4.93
N LYS A 158 13.89 27.71 -3.92
CA LYS A 158 14.06 29.15 -3.69
C LYS A 158 14.71 29.86 -4.87
N LYS A 159 15.76 29.27 -5.44
CA LYS A 159 16.43 29.80 -6.64
C LYS A 159 15.51 29.86 -7.86
N ALA A 160 14.58 28.92 -7.98
CA ALA A 160 13.57 28.87 -9.04
C ALA A 160 12.35 29.76 -8.76
N GLY A 161 12.30 30.45 -7.61
CA GLY A 161 11.14 31.25 -7.19
C GLY A 161 9.93 30.42 -6.75
N ILE A 162 10.17 29.13 -6.42
CA ILE A 162 9.11 28.19 -6.02
C ILE A 162 9.03 28.16 -4.50
N VAL A 163 7.81 28.33 -3.95
CA VAL A 163 7.50 28.09 -2.56
C VAL A 163 6.83 26.73 -2.47
N ILE A 164 7.49 25.77 -1.81
CA ILE A 164 6.92 24.44 -1.59
C ILE A 164 6.12 24.49 -0.28
N ASP A 165 4.81 24.29 -0.38
CA ASP A 165 3.96 24.02 0.79
C ASP A 165 4.16 22.55 1.18
N LYS A 166 5.08 22.32 2.12
CA LYS A 166 5.52 20.97 2.50
C LYS A 166 4.42 20.15 3.20
N GLU A 167 3.46 20.79 3.81
CA GLU A 167 2.35 20.11 4.49
C GLU A 167 1.25 19.64 3.51
N HIS A 168 1.04 20.39 2.43
CA HIS A 168 0.02 20.09 1.44
C HIS A 168 0.58 19.66 0.08
N THR A 169 1.88 19.37 0.02
CA THR A 169 2.51 18.77 -1.16
C THR A 169 2.80 17.32 -0.83
N TYR A 170 2.36 16.40 -1.69
CA TYR A 170 2.41 14.96 -1.43
C TYR A 170 3.29 14.23 -2.43
N ILE A 171 3.93 13.17 -1.95
CA ILE A 171 4.70 12.20 -2.74
C ILE A 171 3.99 10.85 -2.60
N ASN A 172 3.62 10.25 -3.73
CA ASN A 172 3.06 8.91 -3.76
C ASN A 172 4.12 7.92 -4.23
N PHE A 173 4.61 7.08 -3.33
CA PHE A 173 5.55 6.02 -3.64
C PHE A 173 4.79 4.84 -4.23
N LYS A 174 5.04 4.51 -5.49
CA LYS A 174 4.47 3.36 -6.18
C LYS A 174 5.56 2.41 -6.61
N PHE A 175 5.37 1.14 -6.33
CA PHE A 175 6.18 0.09 -6.91
C PHE A 175 5.52 -0.40 -8.20
N GLU A 176 6.34 -0.77 -9.17
CA GLU A 176 5.85 -1.35 -10.42
C GLU A 176 5.08 -2.64 -10.12
N ASN A 177 3.91 -2.80 -10.76
CA ASN A 177 2.99 -3.94 -10.58
C ASN A 177 2.47 -4.15 -9.14
N ASP A 178 2.57 -3.16 -8.27
CA ASP A 178 2.01 -3.23 -6.93
C ASP A 178 0.49 -3.10 -6.93
N ILE A 179 -0.13 -3.71 -5.91
CA ILE A 179 -1.58 -3.65 -5.68
C ILE A 179 -1.86 -2.65 -4.57
N GLU A 180 -2.63 -1.62 -4.90
CA GLU A 180 -3.14 -0.69 -3.91
C GLU A 180 -4.25 -1.35 -3.09
N LEU A 181 -4.15 -1.24 -1.78
CA LEU A 181 -5.18 -1.74 -0.88
C LEU A 181 -6.34 -0.75 -0.81
N GLU A 182 -7.55 -1.28 -0.66
CA GLU A 182 -8.76 -0.50 -0.48
C GLU A 182 -9.50 -0.98 0.77
N ALA A 183 -9.96 -0.04 1.59
CA ALA A 183 -10.77 -0.35 2.76
C ALA A 183 -12.07 -1.07 2.36
N GLY A 184 -12.42 -2.10 3.11
CA GLY A 184 -13.58 -2.94 2.85
C GLY A 184 -13.38 -4.04 1.81
N LYS A 185 -12.22 -4.08 1.12
CA LYS A 185 -11.88 -5.19 0.23
C LYS A 185 -11.13 -6.29 0.96
N THR A 186 -11.27 -7.49 0.43
CA THR A 186 -10.59 -8.69 0.93
C THR A 186 -9.46 -9.08 -0.02
N TYR A 187 -8.35 -9.49 0.58
CA TYR A 187 -7.14 -9.90 -0.14
C TYR A 187 -6.58 -11.19 0.43
N LEU A 188 -5.98 -12.01 -0.42
CA LEU A 188 -5.01 -13.02 -0.02
C LEU A 188 -3.66 -12.32 0.13
N VAL A 189 -3.04 -12.45 1.29
CA VAL A 189 -1.76 -11.80 1.61
C VAL A 189 -0.75 -12.77 2.22
N TYR A 190 0.52 -12.50 1.96
CA TYR A 190 1.67 -13.14 2.59
C TYR A 190 2.24 -12.18 3.63
N LEU A 191 2.42 -12.66 4.85
CA LEU A 191 2.68 -11.86 6.04
C LEU A 191 3.95 -12.28 6.74
N ASN A 192 4.77 -11.30 7.15
CA ASN A 192 5.88 -11.48 8.09
C ASN A 192 5.66 -10.56 9.30
N TYR A 193 5.90 -11.08 10.49
CA TYR A 193 5.81 -10.28 11.69
C TYR A 193 7.10 -9.48 11.94
N VAL A 194 7.00 -8.17 11.93
CA VAL A 194 8.12 -7.25 12.16
C VAL A 194 8.14 -6.84 13.62
N ARG A 195 8.94 -7.53 14.43
CA ARG A 195 9.01 -7.35 15.89
C ARG A 195 9.28 -5.92 16.33
N ASN A 196 10.12 -5.19 15.60
CA ASN A 196 10.49 -3.81 15.95
C ASN A 196 9.31 -2.83 15.87
N TYR A 197 8.30 -3.15 15.11
CA TYR A 197 7.13 -2.29 14.90
C TYR A 197 5.85 -2.88 15.49
N ASP A 198 5.90 -4.13 15.97
CA ASP A 198 4.72 -4.88 16.44
C ASP A 198 3.62 -4.93 15.37
N LYS A 199 4.02 -5.16 14.10
CA LYS A 199 3.13 -5.16 12.93
C LYS A 199 3.46 -6.28 11.98
N TYR A 200 2.47 -6.67 11.18
CA TYR A 200 2.68 -7.59 10.07
C TYR A 200 3.04 -6.82 8.80
N GLU A 201 4.14 -7.16 8.16
CA GLU A 201 4.47 -6.67 6.83
C GLU A 201 3.82 -7.56 5.78
N ILE A 202 3.08 -6.94 4.85
CA ILE A 202 2.61 -7.60 3.64
C ILE A 202 3.77 -7.64 2.66
N ILE A 203 4.31 -8.83 2.42
CA ILE A 203 5.48 -9.04 1.57
C ILE A 203 5.10 -9.39 0.13
N GLY A 204 6.06 -9.24 -0.80
CA GLY A 204 5.95 -9.74 -2.17
C GLY A 204 5.29 -8.79 -3.16
N LEU A 205 5.02 -7.53 -2.76
CA LEU A 205 4.42 -6.53 -3.63
C LEU A 205 3.17 -7.08 -4.35
N GLY A 206 3.04 -6.83 -5.66
CA GLY A 206 1.93 -7.35 -6.46
C GLY A 206 1.87 -8.88 -6.58
N ASN A 207 2.96 -9.59 -6.29
CA ASN A 207 2.95 -11.05 -6.22
C ASN A 207 2.42 -11.59 -4.89
N GLY A 208 2.59 -10.83 -3.80
CA GLY A 208 2.17 -11.19 -2.44
C GLY A 208 0.76 -10.74 -2.05
N ILE A 209 0.07 -10.04 -2.94
CA ILE A 209 -1.27 -9.52 -2.71
C ILE A 209 -2.16 -9.91 -3.87
N ARG A 210 -3.33 -10.48 -3.58
CA ARG A 210 -4.34 -10.81 -4.59
C ARG A 210 -5.73 -10.44 -4.10
N GLU A 211 -6.46 -9.70 -4.90
CA GLU A 211 -7.85 -9.36 -4.61
C GLU A 211 -8.72 -10.62 -4.60
N ILE A 212 -9.62 -10.70 -3.63
CA ILE A 212 -10.58 -11.79 -3.45
C ILE A 212 -11.98 -11.28 -3.78
N ASN A 213 -12.66 -11.98 -4.69
CA ASN A 213 -14.07 -11.76 -4.95
C ASN A 213 -14.89 -12.50 -3.90
N VAL A 214 -15.46 -11.72 -2.97
CA VAL A 214 -16.38 -12.24 -1.94
C VAL A 214 -17.81 -12.04 -2.44
N PRO A 215 -18.65 -13.10 -2.53
CA PRO A 215 -20.04 -12.97 -2.92
C PRO A 215 -20.79 -11.94 -2.08
N ARG A 216 -21.68 -11.15 -2.70
CA ARG A 216 -22.41 -10.06 -2.01
C ARG A 216 -23.21 -10.50 -0.78
N ALA A 217 -23.70 -11.74 -0.78
CA ALA A 217 -24.44 -12.31 0.36
C ALA A 217 -23.58 -12.49 1.63
N THR A 218 -22.24 -12.53 1.47
CA THR A 218 -21.29 -12.69 2.58
C THR A 218 -20.51 -11.41 2.90
N LYS A 219 -20.74 -10.33 2.16
CA LYS A 219 -20.07 -9.04 2.36
C LYS A 219 -20.60 -8.30 3.59
N THR A 220 -20.26 -8.78 4.76
CA THR A 220 -20.23 -7.92 5.95
C THR A 220 -18.77 -7.81 6.39
N VAL A 221 -18.29 -6.62 6.64
CA VAL A 221 -16.92 -6.35 7.13
C VAL A 221 -16.58 -7.13 8.41
N THR A 222 -17.60 -7.70 9.02
CA THR A 222 -17.55 -8.47 10.28
C THR A 222 -17.60 -9.97 10.09
N THR A 223 -17.59 -10.46 8.83
CA THR A 223 -17.52 -11.90 8.59
C THR A 223 -16.13 -12.39 8.97
N THR A 224 -16.06 -13.14 10.06
CA THR A 224 -14.81 -13.63 10.64
C THR A 224 -14.24 -14.86 9.91
N SER A 225 -15.01 -15.47 9.00
CA SER A 225 -14.55 -16.59 8.18
C SER A 225 -15.40 -16.72 6.92
N PHE A 226 -14.78 -17.00 5.80
CA PHE A 226 -15.44 -17.26 4.52
C PHE A 226 -15.39 -18.74 4.17
N ASN A 227 -16.35 -19.20 3.38
CA ASN A 227 -16.25 -20.50 2.72
C ASN A 227 -15.29 -20.39 1.54
N ILE A 228 -14.09 -20.94 1.64
CA ILE A 228 -13.01 -20.84 0.64
C ILE A 228 -13.45 -21.40 -0.73
N ASP A 229 -14.33 -22.40 -0.75
CA ASP A 229 -14.79 -23.03 -1.99
C ASP A 229 -15.66 -22.09 -2.86
N GLU A 230 -16.24 -21.06 -2.25
CA GLU A 230 -17.09 -20.07 -2.93
C GLU A 230 -16.30 -18.82 -3.39
N LEU A 231 -15.03 -18.74 -3.03
CA LEU A 231 -14.21 -17.56 -3.32
C LEU A 231 -13.44 -17.69 -4.62
N GLN A 232 -13.21 -16.55 -5.22
CA GLN A 232 -12.33 -16.41 -6.39
C GLN A 232 -11.18 -15.46 -6.07
N VAL A 233 -10.02 -15.76 -6.62
CA VAL A 233 -8.81 -14.96 -6.52
C VAL A 233 -8.46 -14.39 -7.89
N LYS A 234 -8.05 -13.13 -7.91
CA LYS A 234 -7.65 -12.44 -9.14
C LYS A 234 -6.23 -12.78 -9.52
N ASN A 235 -6.02 -13.14 -10.75
CA ASN A 235 -4.69 -13.20 -11.35
C ASN A 235 -4.24 -11.79 -11.73
N ASN A 236 -3.23 -11.28 -11.04
CA ASN A 236 -2.78 -9.90 -11.24
C ASN A 236 -2.18 -9.63 -12.63
N LYS A 237 -1.69 -10.69 -13.33
CA LYS A 237 -1.09 -10.56 -14.67
C LYS A 237 -2.13 -10.55 -15.77
N THR A 238 -3.15 -11.42 -15.67
CA THR A 238 -4.20 -11.55 -16.71
C THR A 238 -5.47 -10.79 -16.40
N GLY A 239 -5.68 -10.41 -15.12
CA GLY A 239 -6.91 -9.83 -14.62
C GLY A 239 -8.06 -10.83 -14.45
N GLU A 240 -7.86 -12.10 -14.80
CA GLU A 240 -8.87 -13.15 -14.72
C GLU A 240 -9.08 -13.65 -13.29
N TRP A 241 -10.28 -14.17 -13.03
CA TRP A 241 -10.63 -14.77 -11.76
C TRP A 241 -10.56 -16.29 -11.84
N GLU A 242 -9.91 -16.91 -10.86
CA GLU A 242 -9.86 -18.36 -10.70
C GLU A 242 -10.38 -18.78 -9.30
N SER A 243 -10.78 -20.05 -9.14
CA SER A 243 -11.17 -20.58 -7.82
C SER A 243 -10.02 -20.43 -6.84
N LEU A 244 -10.31 -19.85 -5.67
CA LEU A 244 -9.30 -19.71 -4.61
C LEU A 244 -8.76 -21.06 -4.15
N ASN A 245 -9.63 -22.08 -4.03
CA ASN A 245 -9.20 -23.43 -3.66
C ASN A 245 -8.21 -24.01 -4.68
N THR A 246 -8.49 -23.84 -5.98
CA THR A 246 -7.56 -24.26 -7.05
C THR A 246 -6.22 -23.53 -6.94
N TYR A 247 -6.25 -22.22 -6.70
CA TYR A 247 -5.04 -21.41 -6.53
C TYR A 247 -4.20 -21.88 -5.33
N VAL A 248 -4.84 -22.09 -4.17
CA VAL A 248 -4.19 -22.55 -2.93
C VAL A 248 -3.55 -23.91 -3.14
N GLN A 249 -4.27 -24.87 -3.71
CA GLN A 249 -3.75 -26.20 -3.99
C GLN A 249 -2.54 -26.17 -4.92
N LYS A 250 -2.58 -25.36 -5.96
CA LYS A 250 -1.50 -25.26 -6.97
C LYS A 250 -0.27 -24.51 -6.46
N ASN A 251 -0.47 -23.40 -5.76
CA ASN A 251 0.60 -22.43 -5.49
C ASN A 251 1.07 -22.42 -4.03
N ILE A 252 0.32 -23.02 -3.13
CA ILE A 252 0.67 -23.06 -1.71
C ILE A 252 0.87 -24.52 -1.26
N THR A 253 -0.18 -25.32 -1.26
CA THR A 253 -0.13 -26.68 -0.69
C THR A 253 0.86 -27.59 -1.44
N LYS A 254 0.77 -27.67 -2.77
CA LYS A 254 1.71 -28.52 -3.56
C LYS A 254 3.15 -28.04 -3.50
N LEU A 255 3.38 -26.73 -3.40
CA LEU A 255 4.75 -26.23 -3.25
C LEU A 255 5.31 -26.53 -1.85
N ASP A 256 4.47 -26.54 -0.82
CA ASP A 256 4.85 -26.88 0.55
C ASP A 256 5.23 -28.38 0.69
N GLU A 257 4.61 -29.27 -0.10
CA GLU A 257 4.93 -30.70 -0.14
C GLU A 257 6.31 -31.01 -0.80
N TRP A 258 6.87 -30.04 -1.56
CA TRP A 258 8.16 -30.17 -2.26
C TRP A 258 9.33 -29.52 -1.50
N LEU A 259 9.08 -28.96 -0.33
CA LEU A 259 10.05 -28.32 0.56
C LEU A 259 10.34 -29.17 1.79
#